data_879620dce88e9afd53bfa8bee41e7f23
#
_entry.id   879620dce88e9afd53bfa8bee41e7f23
#
_cell.length_a   1.000
_cell.length_b   1.000
_cell.length_c   1.000
_cell.angle_alpha   90.00
_cell.angle_beta   90.00
_cell.angle_gamma   90.00
#
_symmetry.space_group_name_H-M   'P 1'
#
loop_
_entity.id
_entity.type
_entity.pdbx_description
1 polymer ?
#
loop_
_entity_poly.entity_id
_entity_poly.type
_entity_poly.pdbx_seq_one_letter_code
_entity_poly.pdbx_strand_id
1 'polypeptide(L)'
;MKRYGNIYAKIYDMDNLRIAHQNARKDKLFYQEVKMVDANPDYYLGIIHDMLKNKTYKVSEYDVSIINDKGKERELMKLPYFPDRIIQWAVMLQVENIFMKTFCTHTCASMKNRGIRKASELTDRFMKDKFNTEYCLKIDISKFYPNINHLILKKLLRKKFKDKQLLELLDMIVDSYPGEKGVPIGSYLSQFLANFYLSYFDHWLKEQMGIKYVVRYMDDMVIFHYSKEYLHWLKRKMDEYLEVELDLKIKPNWQIFPTAIRGVDFVGFRHFYGFKLLRKGTCKKFKKKMLHIKEKQDKGNLINYSEWCAANSYNGWLNWCDSYRLKKKYVEPIQPSLDRYYKQIIKKERMVAL
;
A
#
# COMPACT_ATOMS: atom_id res chain seq x y z
N MET A 1 10.88 17.88 18.91
CA MET A 1 10.79 16.56 18.24
C MET A 1 12.18 16.01 17.96
N LYS A 2 12.42 14.69 18.18
CA LYS A 2 13.75 14.07 17.96
C LYS A 2 14.08 14.01 16.46
N ARG A 3 15.26 14.53 16.07
CA ARG A 3 15.78 14.45 14.69
C ARG A 3 16.91 13.43 14.62
N TYR A 4 16.98 12.68 13.52
CA TYR A 4 17.92 11.60 13.31
C TYR A 4 19.04 12.00 12.34
N GLY A 5 20.26 11.56 12.61
CA GLY A 5 21.45 11.80 11.79
C GLY A 5 22.40 10.59 11.80
N ASN A 6 23.53 10.71 11.11
CA ASN A 6 24.53 9.67 10.94
C ASN A 6 23.95 8.39 10.30
N ILE A 7 23.15 8.58 9.24
CA ILE A 7 22.43 7.51 8.53
C ILE A 7 23.08 7.23 7.17
N TYR A 8 23.51 8.29 6.47
CA TYR A 8 23.94 8.20 5.08
C TYR A 8 25.05 7.16 4.85
N ALA A 9 26.09 7.14 5.68
CA ALA A 9 27.18 6.15 5.55
C ALA A 9 26.69 4.70 5.66
N LYS A 10 25.64 4.45 6.43
CA LYS A 10 25.05 3.11 6.55
C LYS A 10 24.28 2.68 5.31
N ILE A 11 23.84 3.63 4.45
CA ILE A 11 23.10 3.32 3.23
C ILE A 11 24.02 2.63 2.22
N TYR A 12 25.22 3.13 2.02
CA TYR A 12 26.18 2.57 1.08
C TYR A 12 27.11 1.50 1.67
N ASP A 13 26.92 1.15 2.95
CA ASP A 13 27.60 0.00 3.55
C ASP A 13 27.30 -1.28 2.73
N MET A 14 28.35 -2.09 2.46
CA MET A 14 28.24 -3.24 1.56
C MET A 14 27.24 -4.29 2.08
N ASP A 15 27.16 -4.51 3.39
CA ASP A 15 26.20 -5.46 3.95
C ASP A 15 24.78 -4.96 3.81
N ASN A 16 24.56 -3.65 4.00
CA ASN A 16 23.27 -3.02 3.73
C ASN A 16 22.87 -3.14 2.25
N LEU A 17 23.81 -2.95 1.32
CA LEU A 17 23.55 -3.10 -0.11
C LEU A 17 23.23 -4.55 -0.50
N ARG A 18 23.91 -5.54 0.10
CA ARG A 18 23.59 -6.98 -0.09
C ARG A 18 22.15 -7.29 0.37
N ILE A 19 21.76 -6.82 1.56
CA ILE A 19 20.39 -6.98 2.06
C ILE A 19 19.38 -6.24 1.18
N ALA A 20 19.72 -5.04 0.72
CA ALA A 20 18.88 -4.25 -0.19
C ALA A 20 18.63 -5.00 -1.50
N HIS A 21 19.68 -5.55 -2.11
CA HIS A 21 19.57 -6.38 -3.32
C HIS A 21 18.67 -7.61 -3.09
N GLN A 22 18.88 -8.35 -1.99
CA GLN A 22 18.05 -9.51 -1.65
C GLN A 22 16.58 -9.16 -1.50
N ASN A 23 16.24 -7.98 -0.95
CA ASN A 23 14.86 -7.52 -0.84
C ASN A 23 14.31 -6.99 -2.17
N ALA A 24 15.11 -6.27 -2.94
CA ALA A 24 14.72 -5.68 -4.21
C ALA A 24 14.36 -6.73 -5.27
N ARG A 25 15.06 -7.89 -5.27
CA ARG A 25 14.88 -8.97 -6.26
C ARG A 25 13.69 -9.89 -6.03
N LYS A 26 13.07 -9.84 -4.85
CA LYS A 26 11.90 -10.69 -4.52
C LYS A 26 10.81 -10.53 -5.57
N ASP A 27 10.28 -11.64 -6.08
CA ASP A 27 9.25 -11.72 -7.14
C ASP A 27 9.67 -11.12 -8.49
N LYS A 28 11.00 -10.99 -8.76
CA LYS A 28 11.58 -10.39 -9.97
C LYS A 28 12.76 -11.17 -10.55
N LEU A 29 12.95 -12.41 -10.12
CA LEU A 29 14.09 -13.25 -10.55
C LEU A 29 14.15 -13.48 -12.07
N PHE A 30 13.04 -13.23 -12.78
CA PHE A 30 12.97 -13.35 -14.23
C PHE A 30 13.44 -12.07 -14.98
N TYR A 31 13.64 -10.94 -14.28
CA TYR A 31 14.15 -9.72 -14.90
C TYR A 31 15.61 -9.86 -15.29
N GLN A 32 15.96 -9.39 -16.48
CA GLN A 32 17.36 -9.47 -16.97
C GLN A 32 18.34 -8.72 -16.08
N GLU A 33 17.97 -7.52 -15.62
CA GLU A 33 18.80 -6.74 -14.70
C GLU A 33 19.02 -7.45 -13.35
N VAL A 34 18.03 -8.19 -12.86
CA VAL A 34 18.20 -9.00 -11.63
C VAL A 34 19.21 -10.11 -11.88
N LYS A 35 19.09 -10.84 -13.02
CA LYS A 35 20.02 -11.91 -13.39
C LYS A 35 21.46 -11.37 -13.58
N MET A 36 21.59 -10.18 -14.16
CA MET A 36 22.86 -9.50 -14.34
C MET A 36 23.55 -9.22 -12.99
N VAL A 37 22.83 -8.64 -12.04
CA VAL A 37 23.36 -8.37 -10.70
C VAL A 37 23.63 -9.67 -9.93
N ASP A 38 22.75 -10.67 -10.04
CA ASP A 38 22.93 -11.98 -9.40
C ASP A 38 24.15 -12.75 -9.89
N ALA A 39 24.57 -12.53 -11.16
CA ALA A 39 25.76 -13.17 -11.73
C ALA A 39 27.08 -12.65 -11.12
N ASN A 40 27.14 -11.39 -10.72
CA ASN A 40 28.30 -10.79 -10.05
C ASN A 40 27.89 -9.72 -9.04
N PRO A 41 27.31 -10.11 -7.90
CA PRO A 41 26.76 -9.15 -6.94
C PRO A 41 27.79 -8.17 -6.40
N ASP A 42 28.99 -8.64 -6.05
CA ASP A 42 30.00 -7.78 -5.42
C ASP A 42 30.49 -6.68 -6.39
N TYR A 43 30.58 -6.97 -7.68
CA TYR A 43 30.91 -5.98 -8.69
C TYR A 43 29.84 -4.88 -8.80
N TYR A 44 28.59 -5.26 -9.01
CA TYR A 44 27.51 -4.28 -9.19
C TYR A 44 27.19 -3.51 -7.92
N LEU A 45 27.24 -4.16 -6.75
CA LEU A 45 27.04 -3.47 -5.47
C LEU A 45 28.22 -2.57 -5.13
N GLY A 46 29.46 -2.92 -5.55
CA GLY A 46 30.63 -2.06 -5.48
C GLY A 46 30.46 -0.76 -6.28
N ILE A 47 29.90 -0.84 -7.49
CA ILE A 47 29.56 0.35 -8.27
C ILE A 47 28.56 1.25 -7.50
N ILE A 48 27.51 0.68 -6.92
CA ILE A 48 26.55 1.45 -6.11
C ILE A 48 27.21 2.08 -4.89
N HIS A 49 28.07 1.33 -4.19
CA HIS A 49 28.85 1.84 -3.07
C HIS A 49 29.64 3.09 -3.48
N ASP A 50 30.38 3.02 -4.57
CA ASP A 50 31.21 4.12 -5.04
C ASP A 50 30.38 5.31 -5.52
N MET A 51 29.27 5.07 -6.23
CA MET A 51 28.33 6.11 -6.64
C MET A 51 27.80 6.89 -5.43
N LEU A 52 27.38 6.22 -4.36
CA LEU A 52 26.84 6.87 -3.16
C LEU A 52 27.94 7.52 -2.32
N LYS A 53 29.08 6.86 -2.12
CA LYS A 53 30.22 7.37 -1.36
C LYS A 53 30.77 8.65 -1.98
N ASN A 54 30.94 8.66 -3.31
CA ASN A 54 31.49 9.78 -4.06
C ASN A 54 30.42 10.79 -4.50
N LYS A 55 29.13 10.58 -4.15
CA LYS A 55 28.01 11.44 -4.51
C LYS A 55 27.82 11.63 -6.02
N THR A 56 28.17 10.65 -6.82
CA THR A 56 28.03 10.66 -8.29
C THR A 56 26.72 10.04 -8.76
N TYR A 57 25.94 9.43 -7.87
CA TYR A 57 24.65 8.87 -8.20
C TYR A 57 23.69 9.96 -8.70
N LYS A 58 23.00 9.66 -9.80
CA LYS A 58 21.87 10.40 -10.33
C LYS A 58 20.75 9.41 -10.57
N VAL A 59 19.52 9.82 -10.28
CA VAL A 59 18.33 8.97 -10.54
C VAL A 59 18.21 8.76 -12.05
N SER A 60 18.01 7.53 -12.47
CA SER A 60 17.83 7.17 -13.88
C SER A 60 16.51 7.71 -14.44
N GLU A 61 16.39 7.73 -15.74
CA GLU A 61 15.13 8.08 -16.41
C GLU A 61 14.04 7.04 -16.10
N TYR A 62 12.79 7.52 -16.01
CA TYR A 62 11.64 6.66 -15.78
C TYR A 62 11.19 5.96 -17.06
N ASP A 63 10.98 4.67 -16.99
CA ASP A 63 10.16 3.93 -17.97
C ASP A 63 8.69 4.18 -17.65
N VAL A 64 8.01 4.83 -18.59
CA VAL A 64 6.62 5.26 -18.43
C VAL A 64 5.68 4.32 -19.17
N SER A 65 4.74 3.72 -18.45
CA SER A 65 3.71 2.87 -19.02
C SER A 65 2.32 3.25 -18.52
N ILE A 66 1.32 3.22 -19.40
CA ILE A 66 -0.07 3.48 -19.03
C ILE A 66 -0.76 2.15 -18.73
N ILE A 67 -1.33 2.03 -17.56
CA ILE A 67 -2.13 0.87 -17.16
C ILE A 67 -3.59 1.26 -16.92
N ASN A 68 -4.52 0.40 -17.35
CA ASN A 68 -5.94 0.56 -17.05
C ASN A 68 -6.29 -0.17 -15.75
N ASP A 69 -6.44 0.58 -14.64
CA ASP A 69 -6.89 0.04 -13.36
C ASP A 69 -8.37 0.36 -13.13
N LYS A 70 -9.23 -0.63 -13.37
CA LYS A 70 -10.69 -0.55 -13.15
C LYS A 70 -11.37 0.57 -13.93
N GLY A 71 -10.97 0.79 -15.18
CA GLY A 71 -11.52 1.83 -16.06
C GLY A 71 -10.92 3.22 -15.84
N LYS A 72 -9.84 3.31 -15.09
CA LYS A 72 -9.03 4.54 -14.94
C LYS A 72 -7.65 4.29 -15.51
N GLU A 73 -7.24 5.13 -16.42
CA GLU A 73 -5.85 5.15 -16.87
C GLU A 73 -4.96 5.69 -15.75
N ARG A 74 -3.89 4.96 -15.49
CA ARG A 74 -2.86 5.35 -14.54
C ARG A 74 -1.52 5.28 -15.22
N GLU A 75 -0.79 6.34 -15.12
CA GLU A 75 0.60 6.40 -15.51
C GLU A 75 1.44 5.68 -14.43
N LEU A 76 2.17 4.67 -14.85
CA LEU A 76 3.08 3.91 -14.01
C LEU A 76 4.50 4.25 -14.44
N MET A 77 5.22 4.93 -13.57
CA MET A 77 6.60 5.34 -13.76
C MET A 77 7.51 4.39 -13.01
N LYS A 78 8.36 3.66 -13.74
CA LYS A 78 9.27 2.67 -13.16
C LYS A 78 10.70 3.12 -13.32
N LEU A 79 11.47 2.99 -12.27
CA LEU A 79 12.93 3.08 -12.32
C LEU A 79 13.54 1.71 -12.63
N PRO A 80 14.72 1.67 -13.27
CA PRO A 80 15.50 0.46 -13.46
C PRO A 80 15.72 -0.29 -12.15
N TYR A 81 15.97 -1.59 -12.27
CA TYR A 81 16.35 -2.39 -11.11
C TYR A 81 17.73 -1.96 -10.59
N PHE A 82 18.69 -1.80 -11.50
CA PHE A 82 20.03 -1.32 -11.21
C PHE A 82 20.24 0.08 -11.82
N PRO A 83 20.74 1.05 -11.05
CA PRO A 83 21.06 0.99 -9.62
C PRO A 83 19.86 1.37 -8.70
N ASP A 84 18.83 2.00 -9.24
CA ASP A 84 17.84 2.80 -8.52
C ASP A 84 17.03 2.01 -7.50
N ARG A 85 16.50 0.85 -7.92
CA ARG A 85 15.67 0.05 -7.01
C ARG A 85 16.47 -0.48 -5.83
N ILE A 86 17.74 -0.86 -6.05
CA ILE A 86 18.63 -1.32 -4.98
C ILE A 86 18.92 -0.16 -4.03
N ILE A 87 19.24 1.04 -4.54
CA ILE A 87 19.48 2.24 -3.73
C ILE A 87 18.25 2.60 -2.89
N GLN A 88 17.06 2.60 -3.49
CA GLN A 88 15.83 2.89 -2.74
C GLN A 88 15.58 1.88 -1.61
N TRP A 89 15.90 0.60 -1.81
CA TRP A 89 15.83 -0.40 -0.75
C TRP A 89 16.91 -0.17 0.31
N ALA A 90 18.14 0.20 -0.08
CA ALA A 90 19.21 0.53 0.85
C ALA A 90 18.86 1.72 1.75
N VAL A 91 18.25 2.76 1.18
CA VAL A 91 17.67 3.88 1.94
C VAL A 91 16.60 3.40 2.91
N MET A 92 15.62 2.62 2.41
CA MET A 92 14.49 2.15 3.22
C MET A 92 14.93 1.30 4.42
N LEU A 93 15.91 0.42 4.26
CA LEU A 93 16.45 -0.39 5.37
C LEU A 93 16.93 0.48 6.54
N GLN A 94 17.43 1.69 6.27
CA GLN A 94 17.94 2.60 7.29
C GLN A 94 16.88 3.55 7.86
N VAL A 95 15.85 3.91 7.08
CA VAL A 95 14.87 4.94 7.50
C VAL A 95 13.50 4.38 7.88
N GLU A 96 13.17 3.13 7.49
CA GLU A 96 11.84 2.53 7.73
C GLU A 96 11.43 2.59 9.21
N ASN A 97 12.29 2.15 10.12
CA ASN A 97 12.00 2.16 11.55
C ASN A 97 11.79 3.58 12.11
N ILE A 98 12.42 4.58 11.49
CA ILE A 98 12.25 5.99 11.89
C ILE A 98 10.87 6.49 11.44
N PHE A 99 10.46 6.18 10.22
CA PHE A 99 9.12 6.48 9.73
C PHE A 99 8.05 5.75 10.53
N MET A 100 8.24 4.46 10.80
CA MET A 100 7.29 3.64 11.58
C MET A 100 7.01 4.21 12.98
N LYS A 101 8.01 4.80 13.64
CA LYS A 101 7.85 5.50 14.93
C LYS A 101 7.10 6.82 14.82
N THR A 102 6.95 7.36 13.61
CA THR A 102 6.21 8.60 13.36
C THR A 102 4.74 8.33 13.05
N PHE A 103 4.42 7.16 12.50
CA PHE A 103 3.07 6.84 12.08
C PHE A 103 2.16 6.48 13.24
N CYS A 104 0.97 7.05 13.26
CA CYS A 104 -0.08 6.71 14.21
C CYS A 104 -0.51 5.24 14.06
N THR A 105 -1.07 4.67 15.11
CA THR A 105 -1.52 3.25 15.14
C THR A 105 -2.67 2.96 14.18
N HIS A 106 -3.43 3.99 13.82
CA HIS A 106 -4.55 3.91 12.87
C HIS A 106 -4.14 4.12 11.40
N THR A 107 -2.87 4.47 11.16
CA THR A 107 -2.29 4.54 9.81
C THR A 107 -2.00 3.14 9.33
N CYS A 108 -2.65 2.74 8.23
CA CYS A 108 -2.51 1.45 7.59
C CYS A 108 -2.07 1.62 6.14
N ALA A 109 -1.67 0.54 5.49
CA ALA A 109 -1.15 0.41 4.14
C ALA A 109 0.37 0.51 4.03
N SER A 110 0.90 -0.32 3.14
CA SER A 110 2.32 -0.36 2.74
C SER A 110 3.33 -0.54 3.88
N MET A 111 2.89 -1.05 5.01
CA MET A 111 3.71 -1.33 6.18
C MET A 111 3.54 -2.77 6.62
N LYS A 112 4.62 -3.39 7.08
CA LYS A 112 4.58 -4.73 7.66
C LYS A 112 3.57 -4.78 8.81
N ASN A 113 2.66 -5.75 8.80
CA ASN A 113 1.59 -5.96 9.77
C ASN A 113 0.51 -4.85 9.85
N ARG A 114 0.52 -3.88 8.95
CA ARG A 114 -0.48 -2.78 8.88
C ARG A 114 -1.16 -2.66 7.51
N GLY A 115 -1.51 -3.80 6.91
CA GLY A 115 -2.24 -3.86 5.63
C GLY A 115 -3.77 -3.81 5.78
N ILE A 116 -4.46 -4.25 4.73
CA ILE A 116 -5.93 -4.35 4.63
C ILE A 116 -6.54 -5.05 5.85
N ARG A 117 -5.92 -6.15 6.31
CA ARG A 117 -6.38 -6.89 7.48
C ARG A 117 -6.42 -6.00 8.72
N LYS A 118 -5.32 -5.28 9.01
CA LYS A 118 -5.25 -4.40 10.18
C LYS A 118 -6.25 -3.27 10.12
N ALA A 119 -6.42 -2.64 8.95
CA ALA A 119 -7.41 -1.59 8.76
C ALA A 119 -8.83 -2.11 8.98
N SER A 120 -9.16 -3.29 8.47
CA SER A 120 -10.45 -3.95 8.68
C SER A 120 -10.69 -4.29 10.14
N GLU A 121 -9.71 -4.91 10.84
CA GLU A 121 -9.80 -5.25 12.26
C GLU A 121 -9.97 -4.01 13.16
N LEU A 122 -9.29 -2.90 12.83
CA LEU A 122 -9.46 -1.63 13.54
C LEU A 122 -10.87 -1.07 13.36
N THR A 123 -11.40 -1.11 12.14
CA THR A 123 -12.76 -0.67 11.84
C THR A 123 -13.78 -1.50 12.62
N ASP A 124 -13.67 -2.84 12.59
CA ASP A 124 -14.55 -3.74 13.35
C ASP A 124 -14.47 -3.48 14.86
N ARG A 125 -13.26 -3.25 15.37
CA ARG A 125 -13.04 -2.96 16.79
C ARG A 125 -13.68 -1.65 17.21
N PHE A 126 -13.55 -0.59 16.41
CA PHE A 126 -14.16 0.70 16.70
C PHE A 126 -15.68 0.64 16.63
N MET A 127 -16.24 -0.08 15.68
CA MET A 127 -17.69 -0.27 15.52
C MET A 127 -18.34 -1.11 16.65
N LYS A 128 -17.57 -1.69 17.58
CA LYS A 128 -18.14 -2.26 18.82
C LYS A 128 -18.75 -1.20 19.72
N ASP A 129 -18.22 0.01 19.70
CA ASP A 129 -18.77 1.18 20.39
C ASP A 129 -19.85 1.84 19.50
N LYS A 130 -21.06 1.27 19.54
CA LYS A 130 -22.16 1.67 18.66
C LYS A 130 -22.54 3.12 18.82
N PHE A 131 -22.52 3.64 20.06
CA PHE A 131 -22.89 5.02 20.36
C PHE A 131 -21.91 6.00 19.72
N ASN A 132 -20.61 5.87 20.00
CA ASN A 132 -19.61 6.79 19.48
C ASN A 132 -19.30 6.60 17.99
N THR A 133 -19.83 5.55 17.34
CA THR A 133 -19.67 5.27 15.91
C THR A 133 -20.99 5.32 15.13
N GLU A 134 -21.97 6.07 15.64
CA GLU A 134 -23.31 6.20 15.03
C GLU A 134 -23.22 6.74 13.60
N TYR A 135 -22.36 7.74 13.36
CA TYR A 135 -22.10 8.28 12.02
C TYR A 135 -20.69 8.01 11.58
N CYS A 136 -20.52 7.81 10.28
CA CYS A 136 -19.23 7.66 9.61
C CYS A 136 -19.03 8.76 8.58
N LEU A 137 -17.93 9.52 8.71
CA LEU A 137 -17.38 10.35 7.67
C LEU A 137 -16.38 9.51 6.87
N LYS A 138 -16.65 9.35 5.58
CA LYS A 138 -15.74 8.72 4.63
C LYS A 138 -15.20 9.75 3.67
N ILE A 139 -13.87 9.82 3.56
CA ILE A 139 -13.16 10.70 2.64
C ILE A 139 -12.11 9.94 1.84
N ASP A 140 -11.71 10.55 0.73
CA ASP A 140 -10.60 10.12 -0.12
C ASP A 140 -9.90 11.40 -0.61
N ILE A 141 -8.55 11.42 -0.66
CA ILE A 141 -7.79 12.57 -1.12
C ILE A 141 -7.69 12.55 -2.66
N SER A 142 -7.89 13.69 -3.28
CA SER A 142 -7.88 13.82 -4.74
C SER A 142 -6.48 13.62 -5.30
N LYS A 143 -6.31 12.64 -6.22
CA LYS A 143 -5.05 12.36 -6.91
C LYS A 143 -3.83 12.42 -5.96
N PHE A 144 -3.90 11.70 -4.82
CA PHE A 144 -2.97 11.85 -3.71
C PHE A 144 -1.50 11.78 -4.14
N TYR A 145 -1.05 10.68 -4.76
CA TYR A 145 0.35 10.52 -5.19
C TYR A 145 0.81 11.62 -6.16
N PRO A 146 0.06 11.98 -7.21
CA PRO A 146 0.42 13.06 -8.12
C PRO A 146 0.43 14.46 -7.48
N ASN A 147 -0.28 14.66 -6.36
CA ASN A 147 -0.41 15.97 -5.71
C ASN A 147 0.50 16.17 -4.49
N ILE A 148 1.37 15.22 -4.18
CA ILE A 148 2.36 15.41 -3.10
C ILE A 148 3.33 16.52 -3.52
N ASN A 149 3.28 17.65 -2.82
CA ASN A 149 4.13 18.81 -3.09
C ASN A 149 5.56 18.57 -2.61
N HIS A 150 6.55 18.71 -3.51
CA HIS A 150 7.96 18.41 -3.22
C HIS A 150 8.53 19.31 -2.13
N LEU A 151 8.25 20.62 -2.17
CA LEU A 151 8.77 21.57 -1.17
C LEU A 151 8.23 21.23 0.24
N ILE A 152 6.94 20.93 0.34
CA ILE A 152 6.32 20.53 1.61
C ILE A 152 6.90 19.21 2.10
N LEU A 153 7.03 18.19 1.23
CA LEU A 153 7.62 16.90 1.60
C LEU A 153 9.05 17.07 2.12
N LYS A 154 9.89 17.83 1.42
CA LYS A 154 11.26 18.12 1.84
C LYS A 154 11.30 18.89 3.18
N LYS A 155 10.39 19.84 3.41
CA LYS A 155 10.24 20.53 4.70
C LYS A 155 9.89 19.56 5.83
N LEU A 156 8.98 18.62 5.59
CA LEU A 156 8.61 17.59 6.56
C LEU A 156 9.77 16.64 6.86
N LEU A 157 10.53 16.19 5.84
CA LEU A 157 11.72 15.35 6.00
C LEU A 157 12.76 16.04 6.89
N ARG A 158 13.00 17.35 6.73
CA ARG A 158 13.90 18.14 7.57
C ARG A 158 13.44 18.28 9.02
N LYS A 159 12.14 18.20 9.30
CA LYS A 159 11.62 18.07 10.66
C LYS A 159 12.03 16.75 11.32
N LYS A 160 12.28 15.69 10.54
CA LYS A 160 12.58 14.34 11.04
C LYS A 160 14.06 13.99 10.98
N PHE A 161 14.76 14.38 9.93
CA PHE A 161 16.18 14.09 9.71
C PHE A 161 17.03 15.35 9.83
N LYS A 162 18.27 15.19 10.34
CA LYS A 162 19.32 16.21 10.40
C LYS A 162 20.57 15.83 9.62
N ASP A 163 20.60 14.64 9.02
CA ASP A 163 21.68 14.14 8.17
C ASP A 163 21.61 14.83 6.82
N LYS A 164 22.54 15.74 6.55
CA LYS A 164 22.56 16.55 5.33
C LYS A 164 22.68 15.69 4.09
N GLN A 165 23.57 14.68 4.10
CA GLN A 165 23.82 13.81 2.96
C GLN A 165 22.60 12.92 2.65
N LEU A 166 21.93 12.39 3.69
CA LEU A 166 20.65 11.68 3.50
C LEU A 166 19.58 12.60 2.91
N LEU A 167 19.47 13.83 3.40
CA LEU A 167 18.49 14.79 2.89
C LEU A 167 18.77 15.16 1.43
N GLU A 168 20.02 15.35 1.03
CA GLU A 168 20.43 15.58 -0.36
C GLU A 168 20.01 14.40 -1.26
N LEU A 169 20.21 13.15 -0.82
CA LEU A 169 19.79 11.96 -1.55
C LEU A 169 18.26 11.86 -1.66
N LEU A 170 17.54 12.10 -0.57
CA LEU A 170 16.08 12.07 -0.57
C LEU A 170 15.49 13.19 -1.44
N ASP A 171 16.07 14.40 -1.41
CA ASP A 171 15.67 15.52 -2.26
C ASP A 171 15.86 15.18 -3.74
N MET A 172 17.00 14.60 -4.11
CA MET A 172 17.28 14.15 -5.48
C MET A 172 16.25 13.11 -5.94
N ILE A 173 15.90 12.13 -5.08
CA ILE A 173 14.89 11.12 -5.41
C ILE A 173 13.49 11.74 -5.55
N VAL A 174 13.14 12.70 -4.71
CA VAL A 174 11.84 13.41 -4.80
C VAL A 174 11.78 14.26 -6.07
N ASP A 175 12.85 15.01 -6.37
CA ASP A 175 12.93 15.91 -7.54
C ASP A 175 13.07 15.16 -8.87
N SER A 176 13.41 13.89 -8.85
CA SER A 176 13.46 13.08 -10.08
C SER A 176 12.08 12.85 -10.70
N TYR A 177 11.00 12.98 -9.93
CA TYR A 177 9.66 12.95 -10.49
C TYR A 177 9.36 14.27 -11.20
N PRO A 178 8.84 14.24 -12.44
CA PRO A 178 8.65 15.45 -13.25
C PRO A 178 7.74 16.50 -12.59
N GLY A 179 8.17 17.75 -12.61
CA GLY A 179 7.43 18.89 -12.08
C GLY A 179 7.68 19.13 -10.58
N GLU A 180 6.82 19.93 -9.96
CA GLU A 180 6.94 20.35 -8.57
C GLU A 180 6.13 19.48 -7.58
N LYS A 181 5.34 18.55 -8.11
CA LYS A 181 4.44 17.68 -7.37
C LYS A 181 4.51 16.25 -7.87
N GLY A 182 4.27 15.33 -6.97
CA GLY A 182 4.11 13.91 -7.26
C GLY A 182 5.25 13.05 -6.76
N VAL A 183 4.94 11.78 -6.58
CA VAL A 183 5.91 10.71 -6.32
C VAL A 183 5.52 9.48 -7.14
N PRO A 184 6.49 8.70 -7.64
CA PRO A 184 6.21 7.58 -8.53
C PRO A 184 5.39 6.49 -7.83
N ILE A 185 4.35 6.02 -8.52
CA ILE A 185 3.53 4.89 -8.04
C ILE A 185 4.32 3.60 -8.26
N GLY A 186 4.44 2.76 -7.21
CA GLY A 186 5.05 1.43 -7.30
C GLY A 186 6.44 1.31 -6.67
N SER A 187 7.05 2.40 -6.26
CA SER A 187 8.27 2.39 -5.43
C SER A 187 7.93 2.15 -3.95
N TYR A 188 8.75 1.34 -3.26
CA TYR A 188 8.59 1.11 -1.82
C TYR A 188 8.84 2.40 -1.02
N LEU A 189 9.88 3.15 -1.38
CA LEU A 189 10.18 4.44 -0.76
C LEU A 189 9.04 5.44 -0.95
N SER A 190 8.46 5.55 -2.15
CA SER A 190 7.34 6.46 -2.41
C SER A 190 6.11 6.18 -1.54
N GLN A 191 5.83 4.91 -1.24
CA GLN A 191 4.72 4.54 -0.35
C GLN A 191 4.96 5.03 1.09
N PHE A 192 6.18 4.98 1.57
CA PHE A 192 6.53 5.51 2.89
C PHE A 192 6.54 7.05 2.91
N LEU A 193 7.08 7.68 1.87
CA LEU A 193 7.04 9.15 1.72
C LEU A 193 5.59 9.66 1.68
N ALA A 194 4.69 8.99 0.96
CA ALA A 194 3.28 9.31 0.92
C ALA A 194 2.61 9.17 2.29
N ASN A 195 2.85 8.08 3.03
CA ASN A 195 2.35 7.93 4.39
C ASN A 195 2.94 8.97 5.33
N PHE A 196 4.22 9.31 5.16
CA PHE A 196 4.89 10.33 5.97
C PHE A 196 4.35 11.73 5.71
N TYR A 197 4.00 12.05 4.47
CA TYR A 197 3.39 13.32 4.10
C TYR A 197 2.10 13.59 4.87
N LEU A 198 1.28 12.57 5.12
CA LEU A 198 0.05 12.66 5.92
C LEU A 198 0.26 12.43 7.42
N SER A 199 1.46 12.08 7.87
CA SER A 199 1.65 11.69 9.27
C SER A 199 1.36 12.81 10.27
N TYR A 200 1.69 14.06 9.94
CA TYR A 200 1.40 15.22 10.77
C TYR A 200 -0.10 15.53 10.82
N PHE A 201 -0.81 15.30 9.73
CA PHE A 201 -2.27 15.36 9.67
C PHE A 201 -2.92 14.28 10.56
N ASP A 202 -2.38 13.05 10.57
CA ASP A 202 -2.83 11.99 11.47
C ASP A 202 -2.67 12.39 12.94
N HIS A 203 -1.53 12.99 13.30
CA HIS A 203 -1.29 13.51 14.66
C HIS A 203 -2.22 14.67 15.00
N TRP A 204 -2.43 15.60 14.07
CA TRP A 204 -3.38 16.70 14.25
C TRP A 204 -4.80 16.19 14.51
N LEU A 205 -5.29 15.21 13.76
CA LEU A 205 -6.59 14.57 13.99
C LEU A 205 -6.68 13.95 15.38
N LYS A 206 -5.62 13.27 15.85
CA LYS A 206 -5.62 12.57 17.14
C LYS A 206 -5.43 13.50 18.33
N GLU A 207 -4.49 14.42 18.23
CA GLU A 207 -3.99 15.19 19.37
C GLU A 207 -4.69 16.54 19.51
N GLN A 208 -5.01 17.21 18.40
CA GLN A 208 -5.66 18.52 18.44
C GLN A 208 -7.17 18.42 18.24
N MET A 209 -7.63 17.59 17.32
CA MET A 209 -9.07 17.38 17.09
C MET A 209 -9.69 16.32 18.02
N GLY A 210 -8.87 15.61 18.82
CA GLY A 210 -9.34 14.62 19.79
C GLY A 210 -10.03 13.39 19.18
N ILE A 211 -9.83 13.11 17.88
CA ILE A 211 -10.52 12.02 17.18
C ILE A 211 -10.03 10.66 17.67
N LYS A 212 -10.90 9.92 18.34
CA LYS A 212 -10.62 8.58 18.87
C LYS A 212 -10.75 7.50 17.79
N TYR A 213 -11.78 7.59 16.97
CA TYR A 213 -12.19 6.54 16.02
C TYR A 213 -11.89 6.97 14.59
N VAL A 214 -10.65 6.77 14.14
CA VAL A 214 -10.18 7.03 12.77
C VAL A 214 -9.35 5.87 12.26
N VAL A 215 -9.55 5.47 11.00
CA VAL A 215 -8.68 4.51 10.29
C VAL A 215 -8.35 5.10 8.94
N ARG A 216 -7.05 5.16 8.62
CA ARG A 216 -6.54 5.61 7.33
C ARG A 216 -5.83 4.48 6.59
N TYR A 217 -6.17 4.30 5.33
CA TYR A 217 -5.51 3.39 4.40
C TYR A 217 -5.04 4.19 3.19
N MET A 218 -3.78 4.65 3.21
CA MET A 218 -3.25 5.66 2.29
C MET A 218 -4.09 6.94 2.30
N ASP A 219 -4.76 7.24 1.18
CA ASP A 219 -5.65 8.37 0.95
C ASP A 219 -7.12 8.11 1.34
N ASP A 220 -7.53 6.85 1.49
CA ASP A 220 -8.89 6.46 1.90
C ASP A 220 -9.00 6.45 3.44
N MET A 221 -9.95 7.19 4.00
CA MET A 221 -10.09 7.37 5.45
C MET A 221 -11.54 7.25 5.89
N VAL A 222 -11.74 6.63 7.04
CA VAL A 222 -13.02 6.56 7.75
C VAL A 222 -12.86 7.12 9.16
N ILE A 223 -13.77 8.01 9.55
CA ILE A 223 -13.81 8.66 10.87
C ILE A 223 -15.21 8.48 11.44
N PHE A 224 -15.31 8.12 12.71
CA PHE A 224 -16.60 7.90 13.36
C PHE A 224 -16.82 8.87 14.50
N HIS A 225 -18.08 9.27 14.67
CA HIS A 225 -18.52 10.12 15.77
C HIS A 225 -20.03 9.94 16.00
N TYR A 226 -20.51 10.23 17.22
CA TYR A 226 -21.94 10.19 17.53
C TYR A 226 -22.72 11.38 16.97
N SER A 227 -22.08 12.55 16.75
CA SER A 227 -22.72 13.72 16.16
C SER A 227 -22.36 13.85 14.68
N LYS A 228 -23.39 13.97 13.85
CA LYS A 228 -23.29 14.25 12.41
C LYS A 228 -22.80 15.68 12.16
N GLU A 229 -23.27 16.64 12.97
CA GLU A 229 -22.92 18.07 12.89
C GLU A 229 -21.42 18.26 13.16
N TYR A 230 -20.89 17.54 14.18
CA TYR A 230 -19.46 17.54 14.48
C TYR A 230 -18.65 17.02 13.29
N LEU A 231 -19.08 15.95 12.63
CA LEU A 231 -18.38 15.42 11.45
C LEU A 231 -18.39 16.39 10.27
N HIS A 232 -19.47 17.19 10.08
CA HIS A 232 -19.49 18.26 9.08
C HIS A 232 -18.51 19.38 9.43
N TRP A 233 -18.47 19.79 10.70
CA TRP A 233 -17.50 20.77 11.19
C TRP A 233 -16.06 20.25 11.04
N LEU A 234 -15.79 19.02 11.47
CA LEU A 234 -14.48 18.39 11.34
C LEU A 234 -14.03 18.33 9.87
N LYS A 235 -14.92 17.96 8.96
CA LYS A 235 -14.62 17.92 7.52
C LYS A 235 -14.14 19.27 7.00
N ARG A 236 -14.78 20.38 7.40
CA ARG A 236 -14.31 21.73 7.03
C ARG A 236 -12.92 22.02 7.58
N LYS A 237 -12.64 21.64 8.84
CA LYS A 237 -11.31 21.80 9.44
C LYS A 237 -10.25 20.92 8.77
N MET A 238 -10.64 19.74 8.29
CA MET A 238 -9.75 18.88 7.50
C MET A 238 -9.44 19.50 6.13
N ASP A 239 -10.41 20.11 5.45
CA ASP A 239 -10.16 20.83 4.19
C ASP A 239 -9.15 21.95 4.41
N GLU A 240 -9.37 22.81 5.42
CA GLU A 240 -8.47 23.91 5.76
C GLU A 240 -7.04 23.40 6.01
N TYR A 241 -6.89 22.37 6.83
CA TYR A 241 -5.56 21.80 7.13
C TYR A 241 -4.88 21.22 5.89
N LEU A 242 -5.61 20.39 5.13
CA LEU A 242 -5.05 19.74 3.95
C LEU A 242 -4.66 20.74 2.86
N GLU A 243 -5.46 21.78 2.65
CA GLU A 243 -5.18 22.81 1.65
C GLU A 243 -3.99 23.71 2.06
N VAL A 244 -3.99 24.20 3.31
CA VAL A 244 -2.98 25.16 3.79
C VAL A 244 -1.64 24.49 4.10
N GLU A 245 -1.66 23.36 4.83
CA GLU A 245 -0.44 22.71 5.31
C GLU A 245 0.16 21.71 4.33
N LEU A 246 -0.67 21.09 3.46
CA LEU A 246 -0.26 19.98 2.61
C LEU A 246 -0.55 20.18 1.12
N ASP A 247 -1.17 21.29 0.72
CA ASP A 247 -1.54 21.54 -0.68
C ASP A 247 -2.33 20.37 -1.31
N LEU A 248 -3.26 19.79 -0.52
CA LEU A 248 -4.10 18.65 -0.89
C LEU A 248 -5.59 19.00 -0.80
N LYS A 249 -6.44 18.27 -1.54
CA LYS A 249 -7.89 18.45 -1.53
C LYS A 249 -8.61 17.12 -1.30
N ILE A 250 -9.66 17.16 -0.51
CA ILE A 250 -10.59 16.02 -0.36
C ILE A 250 -11.41 15.90 -1.65
N LYS A 251 -11.65 14.67 -2.12
CA LYS A 251 -12.52 14.42 -3.29
C LYS A 251 -13.95 14.90 -3.02
N PRO A 252 -14.67 15.44 -4.02
CA PRO A 252 -16.05 15.93 -3.85
C PRO A 252 -17.06 14.86 -3.40
N ASN A 253 -16.75 13.58 -3.62
CA ASN A 253 -17.62 12.45 -3.29
C ASN A 253 -17.49 11.94 -1.84
N TRP A 254 -16.97 12.77 -0.92
CA TRP A 254 -16.98 12.47 0.50
C TRP A 254 -18.42 12.31 1.03
N GLN A 255 -18.60 11.55 2.11
CA GLN A 255 -19.94 11.22 2.62
C GLN A 255 -19.94 11.14 4.13
N ILE A 256 -21.05 11.62 4.74
CA ILE A 256 -21.40 11.32 6.12
C ILE A 256 -22.72 10.55 6.11
N PHE A 257 -22.74 9.42 6.81
CA PHE A 257 -23.92 8.54 6.82
C PHE A 257 -24.06 7.76 8.13
N PRO A 258 -25.30 7.33 8.48
CA PRO A 258 -25.52 6.46 9.63
C PRO A 258 -24.87 5.08 9.41
N THR A 259 -24.02 4.68 10.33
CA THR A 259 -23.23 3.44 10.25
C THR A 259 -24.11 2.19 10.28
N ALA A 260 -25.14 2.18 11.16
CA ALA A 260 -26.04 1.03 11.33
C ALA A 260 -26.83 0.69 10.06
N ILE A 261 -27.32 1.72 9.35
CA ILE A 261 -28.20 1.55 8.19
C ILE A 261 -27.41 1.17 6.94
N ARG A 262 -26.33 1.89 6.68
CA ARG A 262 -25.61 1.77 5.42
C ARG A 262 -24.47 0.77 5.47
N GLY A 263 -23.83 0.59 6.64
CA GLY A 263 -22.54 -0.08 6.76
C GLY A 263 -21.40 0.71 6.13
N VAL A 264 -20.18 0.44 6.51
CA VAL A 264 -18.98 1.16 6.09
C VAL A 264 -18.25 0.36 5.02
N ASP A 265 -18.27 0.86 3.78
CA ASP A 265 -17.49 0.27 2.68
C ASP A 265 -16.03 0.76 2.76
N PHE A 266 -15.15 -0.07 3.31
CA PHE A 266 -13.74 0.24 3.51
C PHE A 266 -12.85 -0.97 3.28
N VAL A 267 -11.66 -0.78 2.72
CA VAL A 267 -10.60 -1.77 2.44
C VAL A 267 -11.11 -3.12 1.88
N GLY A 268 -12.10 -3.08 0.99
CA GLY A 268 -12.60 -4.28 0.31
C GLY A 268 -13.74 -5.02 0.99
N PHE A 269 -14.16 -4.57 2.17
CA PHE A 269 -15.30 -5.10 2.93
C PHE A 269 -16.38 -4.04 3.14
N ARG A 270 -17.58 -4.49 3.48
CA ARG A 270 -18.63 -3.66 4.03
C ARG A 270 -18.87 -4.06 5.49
N HIS A 271 -18.50 -3.17 6.40
CA HIS A 271 -18.53 -3.39 7.85
C HIS A 271 -19.90 -2.97 8.40
N PHE A 272 -20.47 -3.81 9.25
CA PHE A 272 -21.68 -3.57 10.02
C PHE A 272 -21.39 -3.83 11.50
N TYR A 273 -22.29 -3.44 12.38
CA TYR A 273 -22.19 -3.79 13.79
C TYR A 273 -22.28 -5.31 13.98
N GLY A 274 -21.17 -5.90 14.41
CA GLY A 274 -21.09 -7.33 14.71
C GLY A 274 -20.71 -8.27 13.54
N PHE A 275 -20.75 -7.81 12.28
CA PHE A 275 -20.36 -8.61 11.12
C PHE A 275 -19.83 -7.75 9.96
N LYS A 276 -19.20 -8.39 9.00
CA LYS A 276 -18.80 -7.73 7.75
C LYS A 276 -18.98 -8.65 6.54
N LEU A 277 -19.26 -8.04 5.42
CA LEU A 277 -19.46 -8.70 4.13
C LEU A 277 -18.37 -8.32 3.14
N LEU A 278 -18.14 -9.18 2.15
CA LEU A 278 -17.32 -8.81 1.01
C LEU A 278 -17.95 -7.64 0.24
N ARG A 279 -17.15 -6.64 -0.16
CA ARG A 279 -17.61 -5.49 -0.97
C ARG A 279 -18.41 -5.95 -2.19
N LYS A 280 -19.55 -5.32 -2.47
CA LYS A 280 -20.48 -5.73 -3.55
C LYS A 280 -19.78 -5.94 -4.89
N GLY A 281 -18.89 -5.02 -5.30
CA GLY A 281 -18.15 -5.14 -6.56
C GLY A 281 -17.20 -6.34 -6.58
N THR A 282 -16.47 -6.58 -5.49
CA THR A 282 -15.58 -7.75 -5.32
C THR A 282 -16.39 -9.04 -5.31
N CYS A 283 -17.54 -9.06 -4.62
CA CYS A 283 -18.45 -10.21 -4.58
C CYS A 283 -18.99 -10.57 -5.97
N LYS A 284 -19.37 -9.57 -6.80
CA LYS A 284 -19.80 -9.84 -8.19
C LYS A 284 -18.69 -10.47 -9.03
N LYS A 285 -17.47 -9.95 -8.96
CA LYS A 285 -16.31 -10.51 -9.68
C LYS A 285 -15.96 -11.92 -9.20
N PHE A 286 -15.99 -12.14 -7.88
CA PHE A 286 -15.84 -13.46 -7.27
C PHE A 286 -16.84 -14.45 -7.84
N LYS A 287 -18.15 -14.15 -7.77
CA LYS A 287 -19.20 -15.04 -8.28
C LYS A 287 -19.00 -15.39 -9.76
N LYS A 288 -18.72 -14.39 -10.60
CA LYS A 288 -18.46 -14.60 -12.03
C LYS A 288 -17.28 -15.55 -12.27
N LYS A 289 -16.18 -15.39 -11.51
CA LYS A 289 -14.98 -16.23 -11.65
C LYS A 289 -15.26 -17.66 -11.19
N MET A 290 -15.97 -17.85 -10.07
CA MET A 290 -16.30 -19.19 -9.56
C MET A 290 -17.26 -19.93 -10.51
N LEU A 291 -18.27 -19.25 -11.05
CA LEU A 291 -19.17 -19.84 -12.05
C LEU A 291 -18.42 -20.26 -13.32
N HIS A 292 -17.50 -19.44 -13.80
CA HIS A 292 -16.66 -19.80 -14.96
C HIS A 292 -15.82 -21.07 -14.70
N ILE A 293 -15.23 -21.19 -13.49
CA ILE A 293 -14.48 -22.40 -13.11
C ILE A 293 -15.43 -23.63 -13.05
N LYS A 294 -16.64 -23.43 -12.52
CA LYS A 294 -17.65 -24.50 -12.46
C LYS A 294 -18.06 -24.98 -13.84
N GLU A 295 -18.33 -24.06 -14.77
CA GLU A 295 -18.65 -24.40 -16.18
C GLU A 295 -17.53 -25.22 -16.86
N LYS A 296 -16.27 -24.86 -16.60
CA LYS A 296 -15.13 -25.65 -17.09
C LYS A 296 -15.11 -27.05 -16.49
N GLN A 297 -15.33 -27.16 -15.19
CA GLN A 297 -15.40 -28.46 -14.49
C GLN A 297 -16.51 -29.34 -15.07
N ASP A 298 -17.71 -28.78 -15.31
CA ASP A 298 -18.86 -29.51 -15.83
C ASP A 298 -18.64 -30.02 -17.28
N LYS A 299 -17.80 -29.29 -18.04
CA LYS A 299 -17.34 -29.69 -19.38
C LYS A 299 -16.13 -30.64 -19.36
N GLY A 300 -15.67 -31.08 -18.19
CA GLY A 300 -14.48 -31.93 -18.04
C GLY A 300 -13.15 -31.22 -18.30
N ASN A 301 -13.15 -29.92 -18.49
CA ASN A 301 -11.94 -29.12 -18.77
C ASN A 301 -11.14 -28.85 -17.51
N LEU A 302 -9.81 -28.80 -17.66
CA LEU A 302 -8.90 -28.41 -16.58
C LEU A 302 -8.86 -26.91 -16.41
N ILE A 303 -8.69 -26.46 -15.16
CA ILE A 303 -8.39 -25.06 -14.85
C ILE A 303 -6.91 -24.77 -15.07
N ASN A 304 -6.58 -23.52 -15.38
CA ASN A 304 -5.20 -23.07 -15.50
C ASN A 304 -4.67 -22.43 -14.22
N TYR A 305 -3.36 -22.09 -14.20
CA TYR A 305 -2.69 -21.46 -13.05
C TYR A 305 -3.36 -20.17 -12.60
N SER A 306 -3.71 -19.29 -13.53
CA SER A 306 -4.37 -18.01 -13.21
C SER A 306 -5.74 -18.21 -12.56
N GLU A 307 -6.51 -19.21 -12.98
CA GLU A 307 -7.81 -19.54 -12.41
C GLU A 307 -7.67 -20.12 -11.00
N TRP A 308 -6.69 -20.98 -10.80
CA TRP A 308 -6.36 -21.53 -9.48
C TRP A 308 -5.91 -20.43 -8.50
N CYS A 309 -4.99 -19.55 -8.92
CA CYS A 309 -4.54 -18.42 -8.13
C CYS A 309 -5.70 -17.47 -7.77
N ALA A 310 -6.57 -17.16 -8.74
CA ALA A 310 -7.72 -16.30 -8.53
C ALA A 310 -8.70 -16.90 -7.51
N ALA A 311 -9.00 -18.21 -7.59
CA ALA A 311 -9.88 -18.87 -6.65
C ALA A 311 -9.33 -18.86 -5.23
N ASN A 312 -8.02 -19.16 -5.07
CA ASN A 312 -7.36 -19.11 -3.75
C ASN A 312 -7.29 -17.69 -3.19
N SER A 313 -7.00 -16.69 -4.02
CA SER A 313 -7.03 -15.28 -3.61
C SER A 313 -8.41 -14.88 -3.06
N TYR A 314 -9.49 -15.20 -3.79
CA TYR A 314 -10.85 -14.94 -3.31
C TYR A 314 -11.19 -15.71 -2.05
N ASN A 315 -10.77 -16.97 -1.94
CA ASN A 315 -10.99 -17.77 -0.73
C ASN A 315 -10.30 -17.12 0.49
N GLY A 316 -9.09 -16.59 0.30
CA GLY A 316 -8.41 -15.80 1.31
C GLY A 316 -9.24 -14.59 1.80
N TRP A 317 -9.88 -13.83 0.88
CA TRP A 317 -10.78 -12.74 1.24
C TRP A 317 -12.01 -13.21 2.00
N LEU A 318 -12.62 -14.34 1.60
CA LEU A 318 -13.80 -14.92 2.22
C LEU A 318 -13.53 -15.40 3.66
N ASN A 319 -12.28 -15.75 4.01
CA ASN A 319 -11.91 -16.15 5.36
C ASN A 319 -12.00 -14.99 6.39
N TRP A 320 -12.09 -13.75 5.90
CA TRP A 320 -12.07 -12.56 6.76
C TRP A 320 -13.42 -11.82 6.84
N CYS A 321 -14.48 -12.42 6.33
CA CYS A 321 -15.82 -11.85 6.38
C CYS A 321 -16.88 -12.94 6.59
N ASP A 322 -18.11 -12.55 6.88
CA ASP A 322 -19.25 -13.47 6.92
C ASP A 322 -19.58 -13.95 5.51
N SER A 323 -19.09 -15.14 5.20
CA SER A 323 -19.07 -15.69 3.85
C SER A 323 -19.56 -17.14 3.76
N TYR A 324 -20.10 -17.72 4.84
CA TYR A 324 -20.51 -19.13 4.87
C TYR A 324 -21.37 -19.51 3.66
N ARG A 325 -22.44 -18.76 3.40
CA ARG A 325 -23.35 -19.00 2.25
C ARG A 325 -22.63 -18.85 0.90
N LEU A 326 -21.68 -17.92 0.80
CA LEU A 326 -20.90 -17.74 -0.44
C LEU A 326 -19.94 -18.91 -0.68
N LYS A 327 -19.25 -19.38 0.37
CA LYS A 327 -18.36 -20.54 0.27
C LYS A 327 -19.13 -21.78 -0.12
N LYS A 328 -20.20 -22.11 0.57
CA LYS A 328 -21.05 -23.27 0.29
C LYS A 328 -21.58 -23.28 -1.14
N LYS A 329 -22.02 -22.10 -1.63
CA LYS A 329 -22.63 -22.01 -2.98
C LYS A 329 -21.62 -21.96 -4.12
N TYR A 330 -20.45 -21.34 -3.94
CA TYR A 330 -19.55 -21.00 -5.05
C TYR A 330 -18.14 -21.59 -4.93
N VAL A 331 -17.65 -21.92 -3.72
CA VAL A 331 -16.31 -22.47 -3.53
C VAL A 331 -16.36 -24.01 -3.43
N GLU A 332 -17.21 -24.55 -2.57
CA GLU A 332 -17.32 -26.01 -2.38
C GLU A 332 -17.56 -26.78 -3.69
N PRO A 333 -18.47 -26.32 -4.61
CA PRO A 333 -18.70 -27.06 -5.86
C PRO A 333 -17.51 -27.11 -6.81
N ILE A 334 -16.53 -26.22 -6.67
CA ILE A 334 -15.32 -26.20 -7.53
C ILE A 334 -14.09 -26.79 -6.83
N GLN A 335 -14.22 -27.20 -5.57
CA GLN A 335 -13.11 -27.76 -4.80
C GLN A 335 -12.42 -28.95 -5.52
N PRO A 336 -13.13 -29.90 -6.14
CA PRO A 336 -12.51 -30.99 -6.89
C PRO A 336 -11.56 -30.52 -8.00
N SER A 337 -11.90 -29.43 -8.72
CA SER A 337 -11.03 -28.85 -9.75
C SER A 337 -9.79 -28.19 -9.18
N LEU A 338 -9.93 -27.50 -8.03
CA LEU A 338 -8.81 -26.86 -7.32
C LEU A 338 -7.82 -27.91 -6.81
N ASP A 339 -8.34 -29.01 -6.22
CA ASP A 339 -7.53 -30.09 -5.69
C ASP A 339 -6.81 -30.88 -6.79
N ARG A 340 -7.51 -31.14 -7.92
CA ARG A 340 -6.91 -31.78 -9.11
C ARG A 340 -5.74 -30.96 -9.63
N TYR A 341 -5.91 -29.65 -9.77
CA TYR A 341 -4.86 -28.76 -10.25
C TYR A 341 -3.66 -28.71 -9.29
N TYR A 342 -3.92 -28.61 -7.98
CA TYR A 342 -2.88 -28.62 -6.95
C TYR A 342 -2.04 -29.92 -6.98
N LYS A 343 -2.68 -31.08 -7.11
CA LYS A 343 -1.98 -32.39 -7.26
C LYS A 343 -1.08 -32.42 -8.50
N GLN A 344 -1.50 -31.78 -9.61
CA GLN A 344 -0.70 -31.70 -10.83
C GLN A 344 0.55 -30.82 -10.65
N ILE A 345 0.44 -29.69 -9.94
CA ILE A 345 1.61 -28.84 -9.60
C ILE A 345 2.63 -29.62 -8.79
N ILE A 346 2.20 -30.23 -7.67
CA ILE A 346 3.10 -31.00 -6.80
C ILE A 346 3.78 -32.14 -7.58
N LYS A 347 3.06 -32.83 -8.46
CA LYS A 347 3.64 -33.89 -9.28
C LYS A 347 4.72 -33.35 -10.21
N LYS A 348 4.50 -32.17 -10.83
CA LYS A 348 5.51 -31.52 -11.68
C LYS A 348 6.75 -31.08 -10.90
N GLU A 349 6.56 -30.46 -9.74
CA GLU A 349 7.67 -30.00 -8.89
C GLU A 349 8.53 -31.18 -8.41
N ARG A 350 7.91 -32.31 -8.04
CA ARG A 350 8.64 -33.53 -7.66
C ARG A 350 9.41 -34.16 -8.83
N MET A 351 8.89 -34.08 -10.06
CA MET A 351 9.57 -34.58 -11.27
C MET A 351 10.75 -33.69 -11.70
N VAL A 352 10.79 -32.43 -11.31
CA VAL A 352 11.89 -31.49 -11.59
C VAL A 352 12.96 -31.57 -10.51
N ALA A 353 12.63 -32.10 -9.34
CA ALA A 353 13.57 -32.26 -8.21
C ALA A 353 14.26 -33.67 -8.18
N LEU A 354 13.92 -34.57 -9.10
CA LEU A 354 14.60 -35.85 -9.40
C LEU A 354 15.43 -35.70 -10.69
#